data_8ac5f00b5ef7e35ada4796776dd5d8f3
#
_entry.id   8ac5f00b5ef7e35ada4796776dd5d8f3
#
_cell.length_a   1.000
_cell.length_b   1.000
_cell.length_c   1.000
_cell.angle_alpha   90.00
_cell.angle_beta   90.00
_cell.angle_gamma   90.00
#
_symmetry.space_group_name_H-M   'P 1'
#
loop_
_entity.id
_entity.type
_entity.pdbx_description
1 polymer ?
#
loop_
_entity_poly.entity_id
_entity_poly.type
_entity_poly.pdbx_seq_one_letter_code
_entity_poly.pdbx_strand_id
1 'polypeptide(L)'
;EPNPGTLTRAALAGLRTAGVNRLSLGMQAGHVQELRTLDRWHTTAQVFEAVHQAQQVGFERLSLDLIYGIPGQTLTRWQETIEMALEMGVEHLSLYSLTVEQGTPLARWVGRGLLPQPDEDLAADMAEWAAQRLEQAGFEQYEISNWARRDAQGCLRSSQHNLQYWHNDPY
;
A
#
# COMPACT_ATOMS: atom_id res chain seq x y z
N GLU A 1 -6.17 8.72 5.61
CA GLU A 1 -5.26 8.32 4.52
C GLU A 1 -4.66 9.57 3.87
N PRO A 2 -3.53 10.06 4.35
CA PRO A 2 -2.89 11.25 3.80
C PRO A 2 -1.98 10.93 2.61
N ASN A 3 -1.80 11.92 1.72
CA ASN A 3 -0.81 11.84 0.65
C ASN A 3 0.60 11.98 1.26
N PRO A 4 1.55 11.05 1.03
CA PRO A 4 2.90 11.11 1.59
C PRO A 4 3.63 12.44 1.33
N GLY A 5 3.47 13.02 0.14
CA GLY A 5 4.14 14.27 -0.24
C GLY A 5 3.63 15.54 0.46
N THR A 6 2.55 15.45 1.24
CA THR A 6 1.96 16.61 1.93
C THR A 6 2.07 16.52 3.46
N LEU A 7 2.58 15.41 3.97
CA LEU A 7 2.74 15.22 5.41
C LEU A 7 3.93 16.00 5.96
N THR A 8 3.68 16.73 7.04
CA THR A 8 4.72 17.39 7.82
C THR A 8 4.76 16.80 9.23
N ARG A 9 5.90 16.85 9.88
CA ARG A 9 6.05 16.41 11.28
C ARG A 9 5.05 17.10 12.21
N ALA A 10 4.77 18.38 12.00
CA ALA A 10 3.81 19.13 12.80
C ALA A 10 2.38 18.61 12.62
N ALA A 11 1.97 18.30 11.36
CA ALA A 11 0.68 17.71 11.08
C ALA A 11 0.54 16.32 11.72
N LEU A 12 1.57 15.48 11.61
CA LEU A 12 1.60 14.15 12.24
C LEU A 12 1.50 14.24 13.78
N ALA A 13 2.23 15.16 14.41
CA ALA A 13 2.13 15.39 15.84
C ALA A 13 0.72 15.87 16.25
N GLY A 14 0.09 16.74 15.45
CA GLY A 14 -1.29 17.19 15.66
C GLY A 14 -2.28 16.02 15.58
N LEU A 15 -2.15 15.14 14.59
CA LEU A 15 -2.99 13.95 14.47
C LEU A 15 -2.83 13.02 15.68
N ARG A 16 -1.60 12.80 16.15
CA ARG A 16 -1.34 12.00 17.36
C ARG A 16 -2.01 12.60 18.59
N THR A 17 -1.88 13.92 18.78
CA THR A 17 -2.52 14.64 19.89
C THR A 17 -4.04 14.56 19.82
N ALA A 18 -4.61 14.56 18.62
CA ALA A 18 -6.04 14.38 18.39
C ALA A 18 -6.55 12.94 18.60
N GLY A 19 -5.65 11.99 18.96
CA GLY A 19 -6.03 10.59 19.24
C GLY A 19 -5.94 9.64 18.06
N VAL A 20 -5.47 10.09 16.89
CA VAL A 20 -5.21 9.18 15.76
C VAL A 20 -4.08 8.24 16.13
N ASN A 21 -4.32 6.93 16.04
CA ASN A 21 -3.38 5.90 16.46
C ASN A 21 -2.84 5.03 15.31
N ARG A 22 -3.43 5.13 14.11
CA ARG A 22 -3.03 4.40 12.91
C ARG A 22 -2.99 5.34 11.70
N LEU A 23 -2.00 5.16 10.84
CA LEU A 23 -1.91 5.84 9.55
C LEU A 23 -1.75 4.81 8.43
N SER A 24 -2.50 4.98 7.32
CA SER A 24 -2.26 4.30 6.06
C SER A 24 -1.70 5.29 5.06
N LEU A 25 -0.61 4.96 4.41
CA LEU A 25 0.08 5.82 3.46
C LEU A 25 0.03 5.18 2.07
N GLY A 26 -0.53 5.89 1.11
CA GLY A 26 -0.60 5.43 -0.27
C GLY A 26 0.77 5.48 -0.95
N MET A 27 1.59 4.45 -0.79
CA MET A 27 2.84 4.30 -1.56
C MET A 27 2.55 4.00 -3.02
N GLN A 28 1.55 3.17 -3.28
CA GLN A 28 1.02 2.72 -4.56
C GLN A 28 2.02 1.88 -5.37
N ALA A 29 3.20 2.41 -5.70
CA ALA A 29 4.25 1.73 -6.44
C ALA A 29 5.65 2.24 -6.05
N GLY A 30 6.68 1.44 -6.31
CA GLY A 30 8.09 1.81 -6.06
C GLY A 30 8.72 2.64 -7.17
N HIS A 31 8.17 2.61 -8.37
CA HIS A 31 8.76 3.20 -9.57
C HIS A 31 7.97 4.42 -10.06
N VAL A 32 8.70 5.48 -10.41
CA VAL A 32 8.11 6.76 -10.81
C VAL A 32 7.20 6.64 -12.05
N GLN A 33 7.51 5.75 -12.97
CA GLN A 33 6.69 5.53 -14.18
C GLN A 33 5.32 4.96 -13.83
N GLU A 34 5.27 3.99 -12.91
CA GLU A 34 4.05 3.38 -12.40
C GLU A 34 3.21 4.40 -11.62
N LEU A 35 3.86 5.19 -10.76
CA LEU A 35 3.20 6.29 -10.06
C LEU A 35 2.57 7.28 -11.03
N ARG A 36 3.24 7.64 -12.13
CA ARG A 36 2.68 8.54 -13.17
C ARG A 36 1.48 7.92 -13.88
N THR A 37 1.52 6.62 -14.15
CA THR A 37 0.37 5.88 -14.71
C THR A 37 -0.86 5.94 -13.80
N LEU A 38 -0.65 5.97 -12.48
CA LEU A 38 -1.68 6.12 -11.45
C LEU A 38 -2.02 7.57 -11.10
N ASP A 39 -1.51 8.55 -11.85
CA ASP A 39 -1.65 9.99 -11.56
C ASP A 39 -1.18 10.36 -10.14
N ARG A 40 -0.08 9.75 -9.71
CA ARG A 40 0.58 10.03 -8.43
C ARG A 40 1.87 10.80 -8.65
N TRP A 41 2.06 11.86 -7.85
CA TRP A 41 3.15 12.82 -8.03
C TRP A 41 4.21 12.74 -6.94
N HIS A 42 3.96 11.98 -5.89
CA HIS A 42 4.97 11.72 -4.86
C HIS A 42 6.07 10.79 -5.38
N THR A 43 7.17 10.73 -4.63
CA THR A 43 8.29 9.82 -4.86
C THR A 43 8.37 8.80 -3.73
N THR A 44 9.04 7.68 -3.98
CA THR A 44 9.31 6.68 -2.94
C THR A 44 10.11 7.27 -1.77
N ALA A 45 11.05 8.18 -2.04
CA ALA A 45 11.78 8.89 -0.99
C ALA A 45 10.87 9.72 -0.06
N GLN A 46 9.80 10.33 -0.61
CA GLN A 46 8.81 11.04 0.21
C GLN A 46 7.98 10.08 1.07
N VAL A 47 7.73 8.86 0.60
CA VAL A 47 7.06 7.83 1.41
C VAL A 47 7.96 7.40 2.57
N PHE A 48 9.23 7.11 2.31
CA PHE A 48 10.22 6.80 3.35
C PHE A 48 10.29 7.89 4.42
N GLU A 49 10.39 9.15 3.99
CA GLU A 49 10.43 10.29 4.90
C GLU A 49 9.15 10.39 5.73
N ALA A 50 7.97 10.21 5.11
CA ALA A 50 6.69 10.25 5.81
C ALA A 50 6.56 9.13 6.85
N VAL A 51 6.98 7.90 6.52
CA VAL A 51 7.02 6.76 7.46
C VAL A 51 7.96 7.08 8.62
N HIS A 52 9.18 7.54 8.33
CA HIS A 52 10.17 7.88 9.35
C HIS A 52 9.68 8.98 10.30
N GLN A 53 9.10 10.07 9.76
CA GLN A 53 8.52 11.13 10.56
C GLN A 53 7.35 10.65 11.42
N ALA A 54 6.49 9.77 10.88
CA ALA A 54 5.38 9.18 11.64
C ALA A 54 5.90 8.32 12.81
N GLN A 55 6.93 7.51 12.60
CA GLN A 55 7.59 6.74 13.66
C GLN A 55 8.19 7.64 14.73
N GLN A 56 8.87 8.74 14.34
CA GLN A 56 9.46 9.69 15.28
C GLN A 56 8.45 10.41 16.17
N VAL A 57 7.23 10.66 15.69
CA VAL A 57 6.15 11.26 16.50
C VAL A 57 5.32 10.22 17.26
N GLY A 58 5.73 8.93 17.23
CA GLY A 58 5.15 7.87 18.04
C GLY A 58 3.96 7.15 17.42
N PHE A 59 3.81 7.15 16.07
CA PHE A 59 2.90 6.22 15.43
C PHE A 59 3.53 4.82 15.40
N GLU A 60 2.88 3.88 16.07
CA GLU A 60 3.27 2.47 16.07
C GLU A 60 2.49 1.65 15.03
N ARG A 61 1.36 2.17 14.56
CA ARG A 61 0.47 1.50 13.62
C ARG A 61 0.52 2.18 12.26
N LEU A 62 1.41 1.69 11.41
CA LEU A 62 1.65 2.21 10.07
C LEU A 62 1.33 1.17 9.00
N SER A 63 0.62 1.59 7.97
CA SER A 63 0.28 0.79 6.81
C SER A 63 0.77 1.45 5.53
N LEU A 64 1.16 0.64 4.56
CA LEU A 64 1.37 1.08 3.18
C LEU A 64 0.35 0.40 2.27
N ASP A 65 -0.23 1.19 1.38
CA ASP A 65 -1.14 0.70 0.35
C ASP A 65 -0.37 0.63 -0.98
N LEU A 66 -0.39 -0.55 -1.61
CA LEU A 66 0.33 -0.88 -2.83
C LEU A 66 -0.65 -1.38 -3.90
N ILE A 67 -0.33 -1.10 -5.16
CA ILE A 67 -1.12 -1.52 -6.31
C ILE A 67 -0.24 -2.35 -7.25
N TYR A 68 -0.71 -3.52 -7.64
CA TYR A 68 -0.08 -4.39 -8.64
C TYR A 68 -0.95 -4.59 -9.87
N GLY A 69 -0.39 -5.15 -10.96
CA GLY A 69 -1.09 -5.29 -12.22
C GLY A 69 -1.25 -3.97 -12.99
N ILE A 70 -0.39 -2.99 -12.71
CA ILE A 70 -0.39 -1.69 -13.40
C ILE A 70 0.02 -1.91 -14.88
N PRO A 71 -0.65 -1.27 -15.86
CA PRO A 71 -0.27 -1.36 -17.27
C PRO A 71 1.22 -1.14 -17.50
N GLY A 72 1.90 -2.15 -18.07
CA GLY A 72 3.34 -2.14 -18.30
C GLY A 72 4.23 -2.40 -17.09
N GLN A 73 3.66 -2.73 -15.93
CA GLN A 73 4.41 -3.21 -14.79
C GLN A 73 5.01 -4.60 -15.08
N THR A 74 6.20 -4.86 -14.60
CA THR A 74 6.83 -6.19 -14.67
C THR A 74 6.87 -6.85 -13.30
N LEU A 75 6.97 -8.17 -13.26
CA LEU A 75 7.12 -8.91 -12.00
C LEU A 75 8.33 -8.40 -11.21
N THR A 76 9.46 -8.14 -11.88
CA THR A 76 10.67 -7.61 -11.22
C THR A 76 10.41 -6.27 -10.53
N ARG A 77 9.72 -5.33 -11.18
CA ARG A 77 9.40 -4.03 -10.56
C ARG A 77 8.44 -4.16 -9.38
N TRP A 78 7.50 -5.10 -9.48
CA TRP A 78 6.64 -5.42 -8.35
C TRP A 78 7.43 -5.98 -7.17
N GLN A 79 8.36 -6.91 -7.44
CA GLN A 79 9.27 -7.46 -6.43
C GLN A 79 10.07 -6.35 -5.74
N GLU A 80 10.68 -5.46 -6.51
CA GLU A 80 11.40 -4.30 -5.97
C GLU A 80 10.50 -3.39 -5.12
N THR A 81 9.24 -3.19 -5.53
CA THR A 81 8.25 -2.40 -4.77
C THR A 81 7.96 -3.03 -3.40
N ILE A 82 7.77 -4.35 -3.34
CA ILE A 82 7.56 -5.08 -2.08
C ILE A 82 8.79 -4.98 -1.18
N GLU A 83 10.00 -5.17 -1.72
CA GLU A 83 11.21 -5.05 -0.91
C GLU A 83 11.38 -3.64 -0.34
N MET A 84 11.14 -2.59 -1.12
CA MET A 84 11.15 -1.21 -0.63
C MET A 84 10.12 -0.99 0.51
N ALA A 85 8.91 -1.57 0.38
CA ALA A 85 7.89 -1.48 1.42
C ALA A 85 8.30 -2.21 2.71
N LEU A 86 8.96 -3.37 2.58
CA LEU A 86 9.48 -4.14 3.71
C LEU A 86 10.61 -3.40 4.45
N GLU A 87 11.49 -2.71 3.72
CA GLU A 87 12.58 -1.89 4.27
C GLU A 87 12.06 -0.71 5.11
N MET A 88 10.85 -0.20 4.84
CA MET A 88 10.24 0.87 5.64
C MET A 88 9.81 0.43 7.04
N GLY A 89 9.80 -0.88 7.33
CA GLY A 89 9.56 -1.40 8.67
C GLY A 89 8.12 -1.19 9.18
N VAL A 90 7.15 -1.09 8.28
CA VAL A 90 5.73 -1.01 8.66
C VAL A 90 5.19 -2.37 9.10
N GLU A 91 4.13 -2.36 9.89
CA GLU A 91 3.51 -3.59 10.42
C GLU A 91 2.34 -4.11 9.59
N HIS A 92 1.90 -3.34 8.59
CA HIS A 92 0.72 -3.66 7.79
C HIS A 92 0.91 -3.23 6.34
N LEU A 93 0.45 -4.07 5.42
CA LEU A 93 0.45 -3.82 3.97
C LEU A 93 -0.91 -4.15 3.39
N SER A 94 -1.40 -3.28 2.50
CA SER A 94 -2.58 -3.52 1.67
C SER A 94 -2.12 -3.67 0.23
N LEU A 95 -2.43 -4.79 -0.41
CA LEU A 95 -2.05 -5.08 -1.80
C LEU A 95 -3.30 -5.16 -2.66
N TYR A 96 -3.49 -4.21 -3.56
CA TYR A 96 -4.66 -4.12 -4.41
C TYR A 96 -4.31 -4.44 -5.86
N SER A 97 -5.07 -5.35 -6.47
CA SER A 97 -5.01 -5.54 -7.92
C SER A 97 -5.64 -4.34 -8.62
N LEU A 98 -4.95 -3.80 -9.63
CA LEU A 98 -5.48 -2.69 -10.39
C LEU A 98 -6.69 -3.13 -11.20
N THR A 99 -7.82 -2.44 -10.99
CA THR A 99 -9.01 -2.55 -11.85
C THR A 99 -9.14 -1.29 -12.70
N VAL A 100 -9.31 -1.47 -14.02
CA VAL A 100 -9.50 -0.35 -14.94
C VAL A 100 -10.99 0.00 -15.02
N GLU A 101 -11.39 0.97 -14.20
CA GLU A 101 -12.78 1.43 -14.13
C GLU A 101 -13.19 2.28 -15.33
N GLN A 102 -14.37 2.01 -15.89
CA GLN A 102 -14.92 2.79 -17.00
C GLN A 102 -15.08 4.27 -16.63
N GLY A 103 -14.89 5.14 -17.63
CA GLY A 103 -14.99 6.59 -17.43
C GLY A 103 -13.73 7.27 -16.89
N THR A 104 -12.74 6.50 -16.42
CA THR A 104 -11.47 7.04 -15.90
C THR A 104 -10.52 7.48 -17.03
N PRO A 105 -9.53 8.35 -16.74
CA PRO A 105 -8.44 8.63 -17.68
C PRO A 105 -7.69 7.37 -18.10
N LEU A 106 -7.42 6.49 -17.14
CA LEU A 106 -6.71 5.23 -17.38
C LEU A 106 -7.45 4.34 -18.39
N ALA A 107 -8.77 4.17 -18.23
CA ALA A 107 -9.59 3.42 -19.19
C ALA A 107 -9.54 4.01 -20.60
N ARG A 108 -9.50 5.36 -20.70
CA ARG A 108 -9.35 6.03 -22.00
C ARG A 108 -7.99 5.79 -22.65
N TRP A 109 -6.92 5.80 -21.86
CA TRP A 109 -5.56 5.54 -22.37
C TRP A 109 -5.40 4.10 -22.83
N VAL A 110 -5.88 3.16 -22.04
CA VAL A 110 -5.89 1.72 -22.42
C VAL A 110 -6.75 1.51 -23.65
N GLY A 111 -7.99 2.03 -23.70
CA GLY A 111 -8.89 1.88 -24.84
C GLY A 111 -8.39 2.52 -26.15
N ARG A 112 -7.48 3.50 -26.08
CA ARG A 112 -6.81 4.12 -27.23
C ARG A 112 -5.48 3.45 -27.59
N GLY A 113 -5.05 2.42 -26.87
CA GLY A 113 -3.77 1.75 -27.09
C GLY A 113 -2.56 2.59 -26.65
N LEU A 114 -2.74 3.64 -25.85
CA LEU A 114 -1.64 4.46 -25.29
C LEU A 114 -0.96 3.75 -24.12
N LEU A 115 -1.67 2.87 -23.44
CA LEU A 115 -1.16 1.95 -22.44
C LEU A 115 -1.59 0.52 -22.80
N PRO A 116 -0.80 -0.51 -22.47
CA PRO A 116 -1.20 -1.89 -22.67
C PRO A 116 -2.43 -2.21 -21.77
N GLN A 117 -3.18 -3.24 -22.17
CA GLN A 117 -4.17 -3.84 -21.27
C GLN A 117 -3.45 -4.42 -20.06
N PRO A 118 -4.04 -4.34 -18.85
CA PRO A 118 -3.57 -5.14 -17.73
C PRO A 118 -3.53 -6.61 -18.09
N ASP A 119 -2.48 -7.29 -17.67
CA ASP A 119 -2.28 -8.71 -17.87
C ASP A 119 -2.73 -9.45 -16.59
N GLU A 120 -3.83 -10.17 -16.68
CA GLU A 120 -4.42 -10.87 -15.53
C GLU A 120 -3.56 -12.03 -15.04
N ASP A 121 -2.89 -12.77 -15.95
CA ASP A 121 -2.00 -13.86 -15.59
C ASP A 121 -0.76 -13.32 -14.86
N LEU A 122 -0.17 -12.25 -15.38
CA LEU A 122 0.94 -11.58 -14.72
C LEU A 122 0.51 -10.99 -13.34
N ALA A 123 -0.70 -10.47 -13.23
CA ALA A 123 -1.22 -9.98 -11.94
C ALA A 123 -1.40 -11.14 -10.94
N ALA A 124 -1.82 -12.31 -11.39
CA ALA A 124 -1.88 -13.52 -10.57
C ALA A 124 -0.49 -13.95 -10.07
N ASP A 125 0.50 -13.98 -10.97
CA ASP A 125 1.91 -14.27 -10.61
C ASP A 125 2.46 -13.27 -9.58
N MET A 126 2.12 -11.98 -9.74
CA MET A 126 2.51 -10.92 -8.80
C MET A 126 1.89 -11.15 -7.42
N ALA A 127 0.60 -11.52 -7.36
CA ALA A 127 -0.09 -11.80 -6.12
C ALA A 127 0.50 -13.02 -5.41
N GLU A 128 0.74 -14.11 -6.12
CA GLU A 128 1.31 -15.34 -5.58
C GLU A 128 2.72 -15.09 -5.03
N TRP A 129 3.57 -14.42 -5.80
CA TRP A 129 4.92 -14.10 -5.36
C TRP A 129 4.91 -13.21 -4.11
N ALA A 130 4.06 -12.17 -4.09
CA ALA A 130 3.95 -11.27 -2.94
C ALA A 130 3.48 -12.00 -1.69
N ALA A 131 2.50 -12.91 -1.81
CA ALA A 131 2.03 -13.73 -0.69
C ALA A 131 3.18 -14.54 -0.07
N GLN A 132 3.91 -15.29 -0.88
CA GLN A 132 5.05 -16.09 -0.43
C GLN A 132 6.12 -15.21 0.23
N ARG A 133 6.42 -14.05 -0.37
CA ARG A 133 7.46 -13.14 0.13
C ARG A 133 7.08 -12.49 1.45
N LEU A 134 5.81 -12.09 1.60
CA LEU A 134 5.31 -11.49 2.84
C LEU A 134 5.23 -12.51 3.98
N GLU A 135 4.82 -13.74 3.72
CA GLU A 135 4.87 -14.82 4.71
C GLU A 135 6.30 -15.04 5.22
N GLN A 136 7.30 -15.10 4.33
CA GLN A 136 8.71 -15.18 4.69
C GLN A 136 9.18 -13.98 5.52
N ALA A 137 8.59 -12.81 5.31
CA ALA A 137 8.87 -11.61 6.08
C ALA A 137 8.08 -11.52 7.41
N GLY A 138 7.29 -12.55 7.75
CA GLY A 138 6.54 -12.63 8.99
C GLY A 138 5.21 -11.86 8.98
N PHE A 139 4.65 -11.60 7.80
CA PHE A 139 3.29 -11.11 7.67
C PHE A 139 2.30 -12.27 7.53
N GLU A 140 1.10 -12.07 8.02
CA GLU A 140 -0.03 -12.98 7.87
C GLU A 140 -1.14 -12.29 7.09
N GLN A 141 -1.66 -12.95 6.07
CA GLN A 141 -2.86 -12.50 5.38
C GLN A 141 -4.08 -12.72 6.28
N TYR A 142 -4.84 -11.68 6.55
CA TYR A 142 -6.03 -11.80 7.41
C TYR A 142 -7.35 -11.54 6.67
N GLU A 143 -7.25 -11.03 5.44
CA GLU A 143 -8.37 -10.91 4.50
C GLU A 143 -7.81 -10.82 3.07
N ILE A 144 -8.65 -10.54 2.06
CA ILE A 144 -8.30 -10.67 0.63
C ILE A 144 -7.05 -9.86 0.23
N SER A 145 -6.95 -8.60 0.71
CA SER A 145 -5.93 -7.66 0.27
C SER A 145 -4.96 -7.24 1.37
N ASN A 146 -5.23 -7.61 2.62
CA ASN A 146 -4.52 -7.04 3.76
C ASN A 146 -3.67 -8.05 4.53
N TRP A 147 -2.46 -7.60 4.83
CA TRP A 147 -1.40 -8.34 5.49
C TRP A 147 -0.92 -7.61 6.73
N ALA A 148 -0.70 -8.32 7.82
CA ALA A 148 -0.24 -7.72 9.07
C ALA A 148 0.79 -8.60 9.78
N ARG A 149 1.68 -7.96 10.56
CA ARG A 149 2.59 -8.66 11.47
C ARG A 149 1.97 -8.82 12.85
N ARG A 150 2.48 -9.79 13.62
CA ARG A 150 2.19 -9.88 15.05
C ARG A 150 3.11 -8.98 15.84
N ASP A 151 2.56 -8.39 16.91
CA ASP A 151 3.36 -7.67 17.89
C ASP A 151 4.13 -8.61 18.83
N ALA A 152 4.88 -8.01 19.75
CA ALA A 152 5.67 -8.76 20.75
C ALA A 152 4.80 -9.61 21.69
N GLN A 153 3.50 -9.33 21.81
CA GLN A 153 2.52 -10.08 22.58
C GLN A 153 1.82 -11.16 21.75
N GLY A 154 2.17 -11.29 20.47
CA GLY A 154 1.57 -12.25 19.53
C GLY A 154 0.22 -11.80 18.94
N CYS A 155 -0.23 -10.56 19.20
CA CYS A 155 -1.47 -10.03 18.65
C CYS A 155 -1.25 -9.55 17.20
N LEU A 156 -2.12 -9.98 16.28
CA LEU A 156 -2.06 -9.54 14.89
C LEU A 156 -2.43 -8.05 14.77
N ARG A 157 -1.59 -7.27 14.13
CA ARG A 157 -1.76 -5.82 13.94
C ARG A 157 -2.71 -5.47 12.78
N SER A 158 -3.78 -6.24 12.63
CA SER A 158 -4.83 -6.02 11.63
C SER A 158 -5.54 -4.67 11.78
N SER A 159 -6.15 -4.19 10.70
CA SER A 159 -6.99 -3.00 10.72
C SER A 159 -8.37 -3.33 11.31
N GLN A 160 -8.67 -2.77 12.47
CA GLN A 160 -9.99 -2.96 13.10
C GLN A 160 -11.11 -2.44 12.20
N HIS A 161 -10.90 -1.33 11.50
CA HIS A 161 -11.86 -0.79 10.56
C HIS A 161 -12.20 -1.79 9.44
N ASN A 162 -11.18 -2.48 8.86
CA ASN A 162 -11.43 -3.51 7.86
C ASN A 162 -12.17 -4.71 8.46
N LEU A 163 -11.80 -5.13 9.67
CA LEU A 163 -12.45 -6.26 10.33
C LEU A 163 -13.93 -5.99 10.64
N GLN A 164 -14.32 -4.73 10.96
CA GLN A 164 -15.73 -4.37 11.14
C GLN A 164 -16.58 -4.70 9.92
N TYR A 165 -16.08 -4.42 8.70
CA TYR A 165 -16.79 -4.78 7.47
C TYR A 165 -16.89 -6.30 7.31
N TRP A 166 -15.82 -7.04 7.58
CA TRP A 166 -15.81 -8.50 7.46
C TRP A 166 -16.70 -9.19 8.49
N HIS A 167 -16.82 -8.61 9.67
CA HIS A 167 -17.72 -9.11 10.73
C HIS A 167 -19.16 -8.60 10.60
N ASN A 168 -19.40 -7.70 9.63
CA ASN A 168 -20.69 -7.03 9.48
C ASN A 168 -21.16 -6.31 10.76
N ASP A 169 -20.21 -5.73 11.49
CA ASP A 169 -20.48 -4.96 12.70
C ASP A 169 -21.13 -3.61 12.34
N PRO A 170 -22.01 -3.05 13.18
CA PRO A 170 -22.56 -1.72 12.99
C PRO A 170 -21.45 -0.66 13.10
N TYR A 171 -21.47 0.35 12.23
CA TYR A 171 -20.49 1.45 12.14
C TYR A 171 -21.14 2.81 12.10
#